data_570656e34956a5221a0ff5e39bb79688
#
_entry.id   570656e34956a5221a0ff5e39bb79688
#
_cell.length_a   1.000
_cell.length_b   1.000
_cell.length_c   1.000
_cell.angle_alpha   90.00
_cell.angle_beta   90.00
_cell.angle_gamma   90.00
#
_symmetry.space_group_name_H-M   'P 1'
#
loop_
_entity.id
_entity.type
_entity.pdbx_description
1 polymer ?
#
loop_
_entity_poly.entity_id
_entity_poly.type
_entity_poly.pdbx_seq_one_letter_code
_entity_poly.pdbx_strand_id
1 'polypeptide(L)'
;LEGADGAGTTTQAELIRSSLAAGGIDAQVTAQPSKGPIGTLLRSVLRGKITRDDGRRIGGRAIAALFAADRSEHIESLIEPLLSEGVHVICDRYYHSSFAYQGLEVGLDYAAAVNAPMKTPDLILFVDVDVDVALQRRDSRATEQELYEVEAIQSRLREAYHTAFRLR
;
A
#
# COMPACT_ATOMS: atom_id res chain seq x y z
N LEU A 1 2.62 -0.58 8.17
CA LEU A 1 3.97 -0.37 7.62
C LEU A 1 3.90 0.28 6.26
N GLU A 2 4.88 1.13 5.96
CA GLU A 2 4.98 1.86 4.70
C GLU A 2 6.42 1.80 4.18
N GLY A 3 6.61 1.88 2.86
CA GLY A 3 7.92 1.86 2.23
C GLY A 3 7.84 1.69 0.71
N ALA A 4 8.95 1.96 0.02
CA ALA A 4 9.08 1.71 -1.41
C ALA A 4 9.07 0.20 -1.74
N ASP A 5 8.85 -0.15 -3.01
CA ASP A 5 8.94 -1.55 -3.44
C ASP A 5 10.37 -2.07 -3.24
N GLY A 6 10.50 -3.23 -2.60
CA GLY A 6 11.80 -3.78 -2.20
C GLY A 6 12.32 -3.30 -0.83
N ALA A 7 11.65 -2.37 -0.14
CA ALA A 7 12.06 -1.92 1.19
C ALA A 7 12.01 -3.04 2.25
N GLY A 8 11.16 -4.05 2.06
CA GLY A 8 11.04 -5.19 2.97
C GLY A 8 9.88 -5.07 3.97
N THR A 9 8.88 -4.25 3.68
CA THR A 9 7.70 -4.04 4.54
C THR A 9 7.00 -5.34 4.93
N THR A 10 6.80 -6.26 3.98
CA THR A 10 6.19 -7.59 4.24
C THR A 10 7.01 -8.41 5.23
N THR A 11 8.34 -8.42 5.07
CA THR A 11 9.24 -9.12 5.99
C THR A 11 9.18 -8.54 7.39
N GLN A 12 9.18 -7.21 7.50
CA GLN A 12 9.09 -6.51 8.78
C GLN A 12 7.72 -6.74 9.45
N ALA A 13 6.63 -6.77 8.68
CA ALA A 13 5.30 -7.08 9.20
C ALA A 13 5.26 -8.45 9.88
N GLU A 14 5.82 -9.48 9.27
CA GLU A 14 5.87 -10.83 9.84
C GLU A 14 6.81 -10.94 11.05
N LEU A 15 7.93 -10.21 11.04
CA LEU A 15 8.84 -10.16 12.19
C LEU A 15 8.17 -9.48 13.40
N ILE A 16 7.45 -8.38 13.18
CA ILE A 16 6.70 -7.68 14.23
C ILE A 16 5.61 -8.61 14.78
N ARG A 17 4.81 -9.26 13.90
CA ARG A 17 3.79 -10.22 14.33
C ARG A 17 4.39 -11.33 15.21
N SER A 18 5.53 -11.89 14.77
CA SER A 18 6.21 -12.94 15.52
C SER A 18 6.72 -12.49 16.88
N SER A 19 7.24 -11.26 16.96
CA SER A 19 7.69 -10.64 18.21
C SER A 19 6.54 -10.38 19.17
N LEU A 20 5.39 -9.89 18.68
CA LEU A 20 4.18 -9.69 19.49
C LEU A 20 3.65 -11.02 20.03
N ALA A 21 3.58 -12.05 19.19
CA ALA A 21 3.15 -13.38 19.59
C ALA A 21 4.06 -13.98 20.68
N ALA A 22 5.37 -13.78 20.61
CA ALA A 22 6.31 -14.20 21.65
C ALA A 22 6.06 -13.47 23.00
N GLY A 23 5.51 -12.25 22.93
CA GLY A 23 5.06 -11.49 24.11
C GLY A 23 3.62 -11.81 24.55
N GLY A 24 2.95 -12.79 23.96
CA GLY A 24 1.56 -13.14 24.27
C GLY A 24 0.52 -12.15 23.72
N ILE A 25 0.89 -11.33 22.75
CA ILE A 25 0.01 -10.34 22.11
C ILE A 25 -0.47 -10.92 20.79
N ASP A 26 -1.81 -11.01 20.64
CA ASP A 26 -2.42 -11.49 19.39
C ASP A 26 -2.37 -10.40 18.30
N ALA A 27 -1.86 -10.76 17.14
CA ALA A 27 -1.69 -9.84 16.01
C ALA A 27 -1.83 -10.56 14.67
N GLN A 28 -2.53 -9.93 13.73
CA GLN A 28 -2.71 -10.42 12.38
C GLN A 28 -2.05 -9.49 11.36
N VAL A 29 -1.31 -10.09 10.40
CA VAL A 29 -0.76 -9.37 9.25
C VAL A 29 -1.76 -9.39 8.11
N THR A 30 -1.96 -8.23 7.52
CA THR A 30 -2.71 -8.05 6.27
C THR A 30 -1.97 -7.07 5.35
N ALA A 31 -2.46 -6.85 4.14
CA ALA A 31 -1.81 -5.98 3.16
C ALA A 31 -2.81 -5.28 2.25
N GLN A 32 -2.41 -4.17 1.66
CA GLN A 32 -3.15 -3.48 0.59
C GLN A 32 -2.29 -3.34 -0.67
N PRO A 33 -2.83 -3.62 -1.88
CA PRO A 33 -4.22 -4.03 -2.14
C PRO A 33 -4.63 -5.31 -1.41
N SER A 34 -5.86 -5.37 -0.91
CA SER A 34 -6.38 -6.48 -0.12
C SER A 34 -6.54 -7.77 -0.94
N LYS A 35 -6.78 -8.90 -0.28
CA LYS A 35 -7.14 -10.16 -0.96
C LYS A 35 -8.62 -10.21 -1.35
N GLY A 36 -9.40 -9.19 -0.99
CA GLY A 36 -10.82 -9.07 -1.33
C GLY A 36 -11.07 -8.86 -2.83
N PRO A 37 -12.35 -8.80 -3.23
CA PRO A 37 -12.72 -8.69 -4.64
C PRO A 37 -12.22 -7.38 -5.28
N ILE A 38 -12.27 -6.25 -4.56
CA ILE A 38 -11.80 -4.96 -5.07
C ILE A 38 -10.27 -4.96 -5.22
N GLY A 39 -9.53 -5.49 -4.23
CA GLY A 39 -8.08 -5.61 -4.32
C GLY A 39 -7.62 -6.56 -5.44
N THR A 40 -8.41 -7.60 -5.72
CA THR A 40 -8.17 -8.51 -6.85
C THR A 40 -8.38 -7.80 -8.19
N LEU A 41 -9.47 -7.03 -8.32
CA LEU A 41 -9.71 -6.17 -9.48
C LEU A 41 -8.58 -5.17 -9.67
N LEU A 42 -8.19 -4.48 -8.62
CA LEU A 42 -7.13 -3.48 -8.64
C LEU A 42 -5.81 -4.08 -9.13
N ARG A 43 -5.38 -5.24 -8.60
CA ARG A 43 -4.18 -5.93 -9.11
C ARG A 43 -4.29 -6.28 -10.60
N SER A 44 -5.45 -6.66 -11.09
CA SER A 44 -5.67 -6.91 -12.53
C SER A 44 -5.53 -5.65 -13.38
N VAL A 45 -5.98 -4.50 -12.87
CA VAL A 45 -5.79 -3.19 -13.51
C VAL A 45 -4.30 -2.81 -13.52
N LEU A 46 -3.60 -2.94 -12.39
CA LEU A 46 -2.17 -2.60 -12.26
C LEU A 46 -1.28 -3.44 -13.19
N ARG A 47 -1.64 -4.70 -13.43
CA ARG A 47 -0.95 -5.61 -14.36
C ARG A 47 -1.38 -5.44 -15.82
N GLY A 48 -2.22 -4.44 -16.12
CA GLY A 48 -2.69 -4.18 -17.48
C GLY A 48 -3.62 -5.26 -18.05
N LYS A 49 -4.15 -6.18 -17.21
CA LYS A 49 -5.13 -7.21 -17.65
C LYS A 49 -6.52 -6.62 -17.85
N ILE A 50 -6.79 -5.44 -17.28
CA ILE A 50 -8.02 -4.67 -17.48
C ILE A 50 -7.62 -3.29 -17.97
N THR A 51 -8.13 -2.95 -19.16
CA THR A 51 -7.89 -1.69 -19.87
C THR A 51 -9.21 -1.01 -20.21
N ARG A 52 -9.13 0.19 -20.77
CA ARG A 52 -10.25 0.87 -21.39
C ARG A 52 -10.63 0.16 -22.71
N ASP A 53 -11.80 0.47 -23.24
CA ASP A 53 -12.29 -0.11 -24.53
C ASP A 53 -11.35 0.26 -25.71
N ASP A 54 -10.63 1.38 -25.62
CA ASP A 54 -9.64 1.80 -26.60
C ASP A 54 -8.25 1.15 -26.41
N GLY A 55 -8.13 0.17 -25.51
CA GLY A 55 -6.89 -0.54 -25.18
C GLY A 55 -5.90 0.26 -24.28
N ARG A 56 -6.22 1.52 -23.95
CA ARG A 56 -5.40 2.31 -23.06
C ARG A 56 -5.61 1.91 -21.62
N ARG A 57 -4.62 2.17 -20.77
CA ARG A 57 -4.72 1.90 -19.33
C ARG A 57 -5.81 2.75 -18.68
N ILE A 58 -6.34 2.23 -17.57
CA ILE A 58 -7.24 2.97 -16.68
C ILE A 58 -6.52 4.21 -16.16
N GLY A 59 -7.22 5.34 -16.11
CA GLY A 59 -6.64 6.62 -15.70
C GLY A 59 -6.29 6.66 -14.20
N GLY A 60 -5.26 7.41 -13.84
CA GLY A 60 -4.73 7.49 -12.48
C GLY A 60 -5.75 7.87 -11.42
N ARG A 61 -6.68 8.79 -11.71
CA ARG A 61 -7.76 9.14 -10.75
C ARG A 61 -8.67 7.96 -10.45
N ALA A 62 -9.02 7.14 -11.46
CA ALA A 62 -9.81 5.94 -11.26
C ALA A 62 -9.04 4.89 -10.47
N ILE A 63 -7.74 4.73 -10.72
CA ILE A 63 -6.85 3.85 -9.95
C ILE A 63 -6.78 4.32 -8.49
N ALA A 64 -6.60 5.61 -8.23
CA ALA A 64 -6.58 6.15 -6.87
C ALA A 64 -7.91 5.90 -6.13
N ALA A 65 -9.05 6.08 -6.82
CA ALA A 65 -10.36 5.76 -6.27
C ALA A 65 -10.54 4.25 -5.99
N LEU A 66 -10.01 3.37 -6.85
CA LEU A 66 -10.02 1.92 -6.63
C LEU A 66 -9.18 1.52 -5.40
N PHE A 67 -8.03 2.16 -5.17
CA PHE A 67 -7.24 1.96 -3.94
C PHE A 67 -8.03 2.38 -2.70
N ALA A 68 -8.75 3.50 -2.77
CA ALA A 68 -9.59 3.96 -1.67
C ALA A 68 -10.79 3.02 -1.43
N ALA A 69 -11.43 2.54 -2.49
CA ALA A 69 -12.52 1.57 -2.40
C ALA A 69 -12.06 0.22 -1.81
N ASP A 70 -10.91 -0.30 -2.24
CA ASP A 70 -10.30 -1.50 -1.66
C ASP A 70 -10.03 -1.32 -0.16
N ARG A 71 -9.52 -0.15 0.21
CA ARG A 71 -9.23 0.19 1.61
C ARG A 71 -10.48 0.24 2.45
N SER A 72 -11.54 0.89 1.97
CA SER A 72 -12.82 0.96 2.68
C SER A 72 -13.39 -0.44 2.93
N GLU A 73 -13.47 -1.25 1.90
CA GLU A 73 -13.95 -2.63 2.01
C GLU A 73 -13.09 -3.46 2.96
N HIS A 74 -11.77 -3.34 2.88
CA HIS A 74 -10.82 -4.06 3.73
C HIS A 74 -10.92 -3.64 5.21
N ILE A 75 -11.20 -2.36 5.48
CA ILE A 75 -11.45 -1.87 6.84
C ILE A 75 -12.69 -2.54 7.40
N GLU A 76 -13.80 -2.50 6.67
CA GLU A 76 -15.10 -3.00 7.11
C GLU A 76 -15.13 -4.53 7.23
N SER A 77 -14.51 -5.24 6.28
CA SER A 77 -14.60 -6.70 6.19
C SER A 77 -13.58 -7.44 7.07
N LEU A 78 -12.45 -6.82 7.40
CA LEU A 78 -11.35 -7.50 8.10
C LEU A 78 -10.79 -6.69 9.28
N ILE A 79 -10.40 -5.42 9.04
CA ILE A 79 -9.63 -4.68 10.05
C ILE A 79 -10.47 -4.37 11.27
N GLU A 80 -11.67 -3.78 11.12
CA GLU A 80 -12.55 -3.44 12.23
C GLU A 80 -13.06 -4.66 13.00
N PRO A 81 -13.48 -5.76 12.37
CA PRO A 81 -13.79 -7.00 13.08
C PRO A 81 -12.64 -7.48 13.98
N LEU A 82 -11.42 -7.58 13.45
CA LEU A 82 -10.25 -8.01 14.24
C LEU A 82 -9.96 -7.08 15.42
N LEU A 83 -10.00 -5.76 15.19
CA LEU A 83 -9.79 -4.77 16.25
C LEU A 83 -10.88 -4.87 17.34
N SER A 84 -12.13 -5.16 16.97
CA SER A 84 -13.24 -5.33 17.92
C SER A 84 -13.09 -6.58 18.79
N GLU A 85 -12.37 -7.60 18.29
CA GLU A 85 -11.99 -8.80 19.02
C GLU A 85 -10.73 -8.63 19.88
N GLY A 86 -10.12 -7.43 19.86
CA GLY A 86 -8.87 -7.14 20.59
C GLY A 86 -7.60 -7.63 19.89
N VAL A 87 -7.68 -8.04 18.63
CA VAL A 87 -6.54 -8.47 17.82
C VAL A 87 -5.86 -7.26 17.21
N HIS A 88 -4.55 -7.13 17.38
CA HIS A 88 -3.76 -6.09 16.71
C HIS A 88 -3.66 -6.36 15.22
N VAL A 89 -3.80 -5.31 14.38
CA VAL A 89 -3.69 -5.44 12.92
C VAL A 89 -2.41 -4.76 12.43
N ILE A 90 -1.56 -5.53 11.76
CA ILE A 90 -0.35 -5.07 11.10
C ILE A 90 -0.62 -5.03 9.60
N CYS A 91 -0.84 -3.84 9.05
CA CYS A 91 -1.14 -3.67 7.63
C CYS A 91 0.14 -3.31 6.86
N ASP A 92 0.52 -4.16 5.88
CA ASP A 92 1.57 -3.88 4.91
C ASP A 92 0.99 -2.97 3.82
N ARG A 93 1.37 -1.71 3.82
CA ARG A 93 0.84 -0.57 3.08
C ARG A 93 -0.56 -0.15 3.53
N TYR A 94 -0.77 1.16 3.49
CA TYR A 94 -2.04 1.80 3.79
C TYR A 94 -2.18 3.11 2.98
N TYR A 95 -2.91 4.13 3.44
CA TYR A 95 -3.17 5.31 2.64
C TYR A 95 -1.94 6.21 2.39
N HIS A 96 -0.87 6.12 3.19
CA HIS A 96 0.37 6.84 2.90
C HIS A 96 1.04 6.33 1.63
N SER A 97 0.93 5.01 1.33
CA SER A 97 1.28 4.49 0.01
C SER A 97 0.48 5.18 -1.10
N SER A 98 -0.83 5.42 -0.91
CA SER A 98 -1.62 6.16 -1.90
C SER A 98 -1.16 7.60 -2.06
N PHE A 99 -0.78 8.27 -0.98
CA PHE A 99 -0.23 9.63 -1.07
C PHE A 99 1.08 9.66 -1.84
N ALA A 100 1.97 8.67 -1.60
CA ALA A 100 3.25 8.59 -2.28
C ALA A 100 3.08 8.18 -3.76
N TYR A 101 2.40 7.08 -4.05
CA TYR A 101 2.30 6.52 -5.41
C TYR A 101 1.28 7.27 -6.28
N GLN A 102 0.02 7.30 -5.85
CA GLN A 102 -1.03 7.97 -6.63
C GLN A 102 -0.86 9.49 -6.58
N GLY A 103 -0.38 10.05 -5.47
CA GLY A 103 -0.10 11.48 -5.36
C GLY A 103 0.89 11.99 -6.42
N LEU A 104 1.89 11.19 -6.82
CA LEU A 104 2.81 11.53 -7.91
C LEU A 104 2.12 11.62 -9.28
N GLU A 105 1.03 10.89 -9.49
CA GLU A 105 0.32 10.81 -10.77
C GLU A 105 -0.85 11.80 -10.85
N VAL A 106 -1.67 11.89 -9.78
CA VAL A 106 -2.93 12.65 -9.82
C VAL A 106 -2.95 13.89 -8.93
N GLY A 107 -1.84 14.14 -8.24
CA GLY A 107 -1.73 15.20 -7.23
C GLY A 107 -2.10 14.72 -5.82
N LEU A 108 -1.35 15.24 -4.85
CA LEU A 108 -1.47 14.84 -3.45
C LEU A 108 -2.84 15.19 -2.86
N ASP A 109 -3.40 16.35 -3.24
CA ASP A 109 -4.72 16.80 -2.76
C ASP A 109 -5.83 15.81 -3.14
N TYR A 110 -5.81 15.29 -4.37
CA TYR A 110 -6.79 14.30 -4.81
C TYR A 110 -6.61 12.97 -4.07
N ALA A 111 -5.36 12.49 -3.96
CA ALA A 111 -5.06 11.28 -3.23
C ALA A 111 -5.47 11.38 -1.75
N ALA A 112 -5.24 12.55 -1.11
CA ALA A 112 -5.65 12.81 0.25
C ALA A 112 -7.19 12.87 0.39
N ALA A 113 -7.88 13.55 -0.53
CA ALA A 113 -9.33 13.70 -0.49
C ALA A 113 -10.08 12.35 -0.56
N VAL A 114 -9.66 11.44 -1.47
CA VAL A 114 -10.32 10.12 -1.60
C VAL A 114 -10.02 9.19 -0.42
N ASN A 115 -8.97 9.46 0.36
CA ASN A 115 -8.60 8.72 1.55
C ASN A 115 -9.00 9.41 2.87
N ALA A 116 -9.61 10.59 2.81
CA ALA A 116 -9.98 11.37 4.00
C ALA A 116 -10.88 10.61 5.01
N PRO A 117 -11.86 9.80 4.58
CA PRO A 117 -12.73 9.06 5.49
C PRO A 117 -12.09 7.80 6.09
N MET A 118 -10.87 7.42 5.70
CA MET A 118 -10.26 6.18 6.14
C MET A 118 -9.81 6.25 7.61
N LYS A 119 -9.95 5.12 8.31
CA LYS A 119 -9.49 4.97 9.70
C LYS A 119 -8.01 5.34 9.80
N THR A 120 -7.68 6.20 10.75
CA THR A 120 -6.28 6.56 11.02
C THR A 120 -5.59 5.41 11.77
N PRO A 121 -4.40 4.96 11.33
CA PRO A 121 -3.63 3.97 12.08
C PRO A 121 -3.06 4.60 13.37
N ASP A 122 -2.97 3.81 14.44
CA ASP A 122 -2.40 4.26 15.73
C ASP A 122 -0.88 4.46 15.64
N LEU A 123 -0.21 3.68 14.79
CA LEU A 123 1.23 3.75 14.56
C LEU A 123 1.57 3.52 13.10
N ILE A 124 2.47 4.34 12.58
CA ILE A 124 3.01 4.20 11.23
C ILE A 124 4.52 3.94 11.34
N LEU A 125 4.96 2.84 10.73
CA LEU A 125 6.36 2.49 10.63
C LEU A 125 6.79 2.62 9.17
N PHE A 126 7.67 3.56 8.90
CA PHE A 126 8.26 3.75 7.57
C PHE A 126 9.60 3.01 7.46
N VAL A 127 9.65 2.06 6.54
CA VAL A 127 10.87 1.32 6.21
C VAL A 127 11.62 2.13 5.16
N ASP A 128 12.47 3.04 5.64
CA ASP A 128 13.30 3.89 4.78
C ASP A 128 14.56 3.13 4.35
N VAL A 129 14.67 2.87 3.06
CA VAL A 129 15.80 2.14 2.45
C VAL A 129 16.30 2.94 1.25
N ASP A 130 17.60 2.92 1.04
CA ASP A 130 18.18 3.54 -0.15
C ASP A 130 17.61 2.94 -1.43
N VAL A 131 17.37 3.79 -2.42
CA VAL A 131 16.71 3.43 -3.68
C VAL A 131 17.43 2.27 -4.37
N ASP A 132 18.77 2.30 -4.43
CA ASP A 132 19.56 1.25 -5.07
C ASP A 132 19.40 -0.10 -4.39
N VAL A 133 19.32 -0.12 -3.05
CA VAL A 133 19.11 -1.34 -2.27
C VAL A 133 17.69 -1.87 -2.50
N ALA A 134 16.70 -1.00 -2.56
CA ALA A 134 15.31 -1.37 -2.84
C ALA A 134 15.17 -1.97 -4.24
N LEU A 135 15.79 -1.34 -5.25
CA LEU A 135 15.79 -1.81 -6.63
C LEU A 135 16.45 -3.19 -6.76
N GLN A 136 17.65 -3.39 -6.19
CA GLN A 136 18.33 -4.70 -6.20
C GLN A 136 17.49 -5.81 -5.59
N ARG A 137 16.82 -5.54 -4.46
CA ARG A 137 15.96 -6.52 -3.80
C ARG A 137 14.70 -6.84 -4.60
N ARG A 138 14.13 -5.85 -5.29
CA ARG A 138 12.98 -6.02 -6.18
C ARG A 138 13.34 -6.89 -7.38
N ASP A 139 14.43 -6.55 -8.09
CA ASP A 139 14.85 -7.22 -9.32
C ASP A 139 15.22 -8.70 -9.09
N SER A 140 15.70 -9.03 -7.89
CA SER A 140 15.96 -10.41 -7.49
C SER A 140 14.70 -11.28 -7.31
N ARG A 141 13.50 -10.66 -7.23
CA ARG A 141 12.22 -11.37 -7.00
C ARG A 141 11.40 -11.58 -8.28
N ALA A 142 11.96 -11.25 -9.46
CA ALA A 142 11.36 -11.24 -10.79
C ALA A 142 9.96 -11.90 -10.91
N THR A 143 8.93 -11.08 -10.83
CA THR A 143 7.53 -11.39 -11.14
C THR A 143 7.03 -10.42 -12.22
N GLU A 144 5.83 -10.63 -12.77
CA GLU A 144 5.21 -9.70 -13.73
C GLU A 144 5.30 -8.26 -13.22
N GLN A 145 5.90 -7.37 -14.01
CA GLN A 145 6.09 -5.96 -13.65
C GLN A 145 4.74 -5.23 -13.50
N GLU A 146 4.50 -4.63 -12.35
CA GLU A 146 3.31 -3.81 -12.11
C GLU A 146 3.55 -2.34 -12.50
N LEU A 147 2.47 -1.58 -12.66
CA LEU A 147 2.46 -0.21 -13.15
C LEU A 147 3.43 0.74 -12.46
N TYR A 148 3.54 0.64 -11.15
CA TYR A 148 4.36 1.55 -10.32
C TYR A 148 5.79 1.06 -10.11
N GLU A 149 6.18 -0.07 -10.68
CA GLU A 149 7.51 -0.64 -10.56
C GLU A 149 8.53 -0.04 -11.56
N VAL A 150 8.14 1.03 -12.27
CA VAL A 150 9.04 1.73 -13.18
C VAL A 150 10.08 2.50 -12.38
N GLU A 151 11.37 2.36 -12.74
CA GLU A 151 12.52 2.97 -12.04
C GLU A 151 12.36 4.49 -11.83
N ALA A 152 11.84 5.21 -12.84
CA ALA A 152 11.59 6.64 -12.76
C ALA A 152 10.57 7.05 -11.68
N ILE A 153 9.69 6.14 -11.26
CA ILE A 153 8.75 6.34 -10.15
C ILE A 153 9.46 6.03 -8.84
N GLN A 154 10.18 4.92 -8.78
CA GLN A 154 10.86 4.44 -7.56
C GLN A 154 11.86 5.46 -7.01
N SER A 155 12.62 6.15 -7.87
CA SER A 155 13.56 7.21 -7.47
C SER A 155 12.86 8.40 -6.79
N ARG A 156 11.58 8.66 -7.07
CA ARG A 156 10.80 9.76 -6.50
C ARG A 156 9.98 9.35 -5.26
N LEU A 157 9.80 8.05 -5.06
CA LEU A 157 8.91 7.55 -4.00
C LEU A 157 9.39 7.87 -2.60
N ARG A 158 10.70 7.79 -2.35
CA ARG A 158 11.27 8.12 -1.04
C ARG A 158 10.90 9.54 -0.61
N GLU A 159 11.08 10.52 -1.50
CA GLU A 159 10.72 11.93 -1.24
C GLU A 159 9.19 12.11 -1.13
N ALA A 160 8.44 11.40 -1.97
CA ALA A 160 6.98 11.42 -1.92
C ALA A 160 6.45 10.88 -0.58
N TYR A 161 7.04 9.82 -0.02
CA TYR A 161 6.71 9.36 1.33
C TYR A 161 7.02 10.39 2.40
N HIS A 162 8.20 11.00 2.37
CA HIS A 162 8.53 12.07 3.31
C HIS A 162 7.55 13.25 3.23
N THR A 163 7.05 13.56 2.04
CA THR A 163 6.00 14.56 1.85
C THR A 163 4.66 14.09 2.40
N ALA A 164 4.29 12.83 2.13
CA ALA A 164 3.05 12.22 2.61
C ALA A 164 2.93 12.22 4.14
N PHE A 165 4.02 11.94 4.86
CA PHE A 165 4.03 11.93 6.33
C PHE A 165 3.90 13.32 6.99
N ARG A 166 4.04 14.40 6.22
CA ARG A 166 3.82 15.78 6.72
C ARG A 166 2.35 16.19 6.70
N LEU A 167 1.47 15.40 6.09
CA LEU A 167 0.04 15.71 5.96
C LEU A 167 -0.79 15.30 7.17
N ARG A 168 -0.31 14.39 8.01
CA ARG A 168 -1.01 13.86 9.20
C ARG A 168 -0.04 13.42 10.28
#